data_70f4a43ca489e14e77ad2497c94dbe0d
#
_entry.id   70f4a43ca489e14e77ad2497c94dbe0d
#
_cell.length_a   1.000
_cell.length_b   1.000
_cell.length_c   1.000
_cell.angle_alpha   90.00
_cell.angle_beta   90.00
_cell.angle_gamma   90.00
#
_symmetry.space_group_name_H-M   'P 1'
#
loop_
_entity.id
_entity.type
_entity.pdbx_description
1 polymer ?
#
loop_
_entity_poly.entity_id
_entity_poly.type
_entity_poly.pdbx_seq_one_letter_code
_entity_poly.pdbx_strand_id
1 'polypeptide(L)'
;MENQDYIKIWKDVLESLRVSVSDATYKTYISFTHLVDLKEIGDRVIAEVGCETVFVKQQIEQRYSGLFQDTLTKQLSKNVDVTFVVKANSKLQIPNYKTEIPLFEQPKINQDEINEAVKKANLRLLFTFDKFAVSGSNQMAHAAALAVSDNPGVSYNPLFIYGGVGVGKTHLMHAVGHNMILKNTSSKILAWTAEDFTNDIVDGIRNKTTAEVRKKYRKLDALFIDDIQFIAGKDTAQEEFFHTFNAVTSAGGQVILTSDKPPTEIAKIEPRLKTRFQAGLIVDVSQPDFELRSAIVQIKA
;
A
#
# COMPACT_ATOMS: atom_id res chain seq x y z
N MET A 1 2.57 -31.08 -23.36
CA MET A 1 1.40 -30.17 -23.30
C MET A 1 1.87 -28.78 -23.68
N GLU A 2 1.17 -28.11 -24.62
CA GLU A 2 1.54 -26.77 -25.06
C GLU A 2 1.15 -25.72 -24.02
N ASN A 3 1.84 -24.60 -24.00
CA ASN A 3 1.70 -23.51 -23.01
C ASN A 3 0.25 -22.93 -22.94
N GLN A 4 -0.56 -23.14 -23.97
CA GLN A 4 -1.98 -22.76 -24.03
C GLN A 4 -2.88 -23.62 -23.14
N ASP A 5 -2.53 -24.87 -22.94
CA ASP A 5 -3.30 -25.79 -22.09
C ASP A 5 -3.19 -25.41 -20.61
N TYR A 6 -2.02 -24.96 -20.17
CA TYR A 6 -1.78 -24.54 -18.78
C TYR A 6 -2.57 -23.29 -18.39
N ILE A 7 -2.70 -22.33 -19.30
CA ILE A 7 -3.47 -21.09 -19.07
C ILE A 7 -4.95 -21.40 -18.90
N LYS A 8 -5.49 -22.30 -19.71
CA LYS A 8 -6.89 -22.69 -19.65
C LYS A 8 -7.20 -23.46 -18.36
N ILE A 9 -6.38 -24.46 -18.05
CA ILE A 9 -6.51 -25.26 -16.82
C ILE A 9 -6.47 -24.33 -15.60
N TRP A 10 -5.51 -23.40 -15.57
CA TRP A 10 -5.34 -22.51 -14.44
C TRP A 10 -6.50 -21.53 -14.27
N LYS A 11 -7.09 -21.07 -15.36
CA LYS A 11 -8.28 -20.21 -15.31
C LYS A 11 -9.47 -20.94 -14.65
N ASP A 12 -9.70 -22.19 -15.04
CA ASP A 12 -10.78 -22.99 -14.47
C ASP A 12 -10.53 -23.30 -12.98
N VAL A 13 -9.27 -23.53 -12.60
CA VAL A 13 -8.85 -23.68 -11.19
C VAL A 13 -9.12 -22.41 -10.40
N LEU A 14 -8.73 -21.23 -10.91
CA LEU A 14 -8.97 -19.96 -10.24
C LEU A 14 -10.46 -19.64 -10.07
N GLU A 15 -11.30 -19.97 -11.06
CA GLU A 15 -12.76 -19.81 -10.95
C GLU A 15 -13.34 -20.73 -9.86
N SER A 16 -12.88 -21.96 -9.77
CA SER A 16 -13.29 -22.92 -8.73
C SER A 16 -12.83 -22.48 -7.33
N LEU A 17 -11.61 -21.98 -7.20
CA LEU A 17 -11.07 -21.45 -5.94
C LEU A 17 -11.82 -20.19 -5.50
N ARG A 18 -12.25 -19.35 -6.43
CA ARG A 18 -12.99 -18.12 -6.13
C ARG A 18 -14.31 -18.39 -5.40
N VAL A 19 -14.98 -19.49 -5.73
CA VAL A 19 -16.25 -19.88 -5.07
C VAL A 19 -15.99 -20.46 -3.66
N SER A 20 -14.79 -20.98 -3.42
CA SER A 20 -14.42 -21.70 -2.19
C SER A 20 -13.82 -20.83 -1.10
N VAL A 21 -13.48 -19.55 -1.39
CA VAL A 21 -12.85 -18.62 -0.44
C VAL A 21 -13.57 -17.28 -0.42
N SER A 22 -13.28 -16.45 0.60
CA SER A 22 -13.79 -15.07 0.62
C SER A 22 -13.21 -14.24 -0.52
N ASP A 23 -13.97 -13.25 -1.01
CA ASP A 23 -13.51 -12.34 -2.08
C ASP A 23 -12.21 -11.58 -1.70
N ALA A 24 -12.06 -11.25 -0.41
CA ALA A 24 -10.83 -10.67 0.12
C ALA A 24 -9.63 -11.62 0.01
N THR A 25 -9.79 -12.89 0.43
CA THR A 25 -8.73 -13.90 0.32
C THR A 25 -8.34 -14.15 -1.13
N TYR A 26 -9.33 -14.26 -2.02
CA TYR A 26 -9.09 -14.46 -3.44
C TYR A 26 -8.26 -13.33 -4.04
N LYS A 27 -8.66 -12.08 -3.82
CA LYS A 27 -7.96 -10.89 -4.35
C LYS A 27 -6.58 -10.68 -3.73
N THR A 28 -6.38 -11.08 -2.47
CA THR A 28 -5.11 -10.83 -1.77
C THR A 28 -4.05 -11.89 -2.04
N TYR A 29 -4.45 -13.15 -2.22
CA TYR A 29 -3.49 -14.26 -2.31
C TYR A 29 -3.64 -15.09 -3.58
N ILE A 30 -4.86 -15.52 -3.92
CA ILE A 30 -5.09 -16.55 -4.94
C ILE A 30 -4.95 -15.99 -6.36
N SER A 31 -5.45 -14.77 -6.60
CA SER A 31 -5.38 -14.11 -7.91
C SER A 31 -3.94 -13.86 -8.41
N PHE A 32 -2.97 -13.85 -7.51
CA PHE A 32 -1.54 -13.66 -7.81
C PHE A 32 -0.77 -14.98 -8.02
N THR A 33 -1.50 -16.09 -8.20
CA THR A 33 -0.88 -17.39 -8.48
C THR A 33 -1.05 -17.78 -9.95
N HIS A 34 -0.14 -18.60 -10.44
CA HIS A 34 -0.17 -19.13 -11.79
C HIS A 34 0.43 -20.54 -11.84
N LEU A 35 0.02 -21.33 -12.84
CA LEU A 35 0.59 -22.64 -13.05
C LEU A 35 1.93 -22.50 -13.80
N VAL A 36 3.00 -23.00 -13.20
CA VAL A 36 4.36 -22.96 -13.75
C VAL A 36 4.63 -24.20 -14.59
N ASP A 37 4.32 -25.37 -14.03
CA ASP A 37 4.61 -26.65 -14.67
C ASP A 37 3.70 -27.77 -14.14
N LEU A 38 3.50 -28.81 -14.96
CA LEU A 38 2.81 -30.06 -14.61
C LEU A 38 3.69 -31.24 -15.01
N LYS A 39 4.20 -31.97 -14.02
CA LYS A 39 5.03 -33.14 -14.23
C LYS A 39 4.26 -34.41 -13.90
N GLU A 40 4.09 -35.27 -14.88
CA GLU A 40 3.50 -36.60 -14.66
C GLU A 40 4.59 -37.59 -14.20
N ILE A 41 4.40 -38.20 -13.04
CA ILE A 41 5.29 -39.22 -12.48
C ILE A 41 4.44 -40.44 -12.14
N GLY A 42 4.39 -41.40 -13.07
CA GLY A 42 3.56 -42.60 -12.92
C GLY A 42 2.07 -42.23 -12.88
N ASP A 43 1.42 -42.55 -11.77
CA ASP A 43 -0.04 -42.31 -11.57
C ASP A 43 -0.35 -40.99 -10.87
N ARG A 44 0.65 -40.15 -10.62
CA ARG A 44 0.52 -38.86 -9.95
C ARG A 44 1.01 -37.72 -10.85
N VAL A 45 0.46 -36.54 -10.59
CA VAL A 45 0.87 -35.28 -11.24
C VAL A 45 1.43 -34.35 -10.17
N ILE A 46 2.63 -33.81 -10.37
CA ILE A 46 3.17 -32.73 -9.54
C ILE A 46 2.86 -31.41 -10.25
N ALA A 47 2.05 -30.58 -9.61
CA ALA A 47 1.74 -29.23 -10.07
C ALA A 47 2.64 -28.20 -9.36
N GLU A 48 3.45 -27.49 -10.13
CA GLU A 48 4.26 -26.38 -9.63
C GLU A 48 3.48 -25.07 -9.79
N VAL A 49 3.07 -24.47 -8.67
CA VAL A 49 2.29 -23.22 -8.62
C VAL A 49 3.20 -22.06 -8.28
N GLY A 50 3.29 -21.08 -9.17
CA GLY A 50 4.04 -19.87 -9.00
C GLY A 50 3.27 -18.84 -8.15
N CYS A 51 3.97 -18.24 -7.18
CA CYS A 51 3.52 -17.15 -6.36
C CYS A 51 4.42 -15.93 -6.60
N GLU A 52 3.86 -14.73 -6.64
CA GLU A 52 4.65 -13.51 -6.92
C GLU A 52 5.62 -13.15 -5.80
N THR A 53 5.28 -13.47 -4.55
CA THR A 53 6.11 -13.14 -3.38
C THR A 53 6.27 -14.33 -2.43
N VAL A 54 7.35 -14.30 -1.62
CA VAL A 54 7.58 -15.29 -0.55
C VAL A 54 6.41 -15.30 0.44
N PHE A 55 5.84 -14.14 0.74
CA PHE A 55 4.71 -14.00 1.65
C PHE A 55 3.45 -14.69 1.12
N VAL A 56 3.08 -14.45 -0.14
CA VAL A 56 1.94 -15.13 -0.79
C VAL A 56 2.16 -16.63 -0.80
N LYS A 57 3.39 -17.10 -1.13
CA LYS A 57 3.74 -18.52 -1.06
C LYS A 57 3.45 -19.10 0.32
N GLN A 58 3.99 -18.51 1.38
CA GLN A 58 3.83 -19.00 2.75
C GLN A 58 2.37 -19.05 3.20
N GLN A 59 1.59 -18.01 2.91
CA GLN A 59 0.17 -17.98 3.28
C GLN A 59 -0.65 -19.05 2.56
N ILE A 60 -0.38 -19.26 1.27
CA ILE A 60 -1.07 -20.30 0.48
C ILE A 60 -0.64 -21.69 0.94
N GLU A 61 0.64 -21.91 1.13
CA GLU A 61 1.20 -23.20 1.53
C GLU A 61 0.69 -23.66 2.91
N GLN A 62 0.56 -22.73 3.86
CA GLN A 62 0.11 -23.04 5.21
C GLN A 62 -1.41 -23.19 5.35
N ARG A 63 -2.19 -22.43 4.58
CA ARG A 63 -3.64 -22.33 4.81
C ARG A 63 -4.51 -22.88 3.70
N TYR A 64 -3.99 -22.93 2.48
CA TYR A 64 -4.79 -23.22 1.29
C TYR A 64 -4.22 -24.35 0.42
N SER A 65 -3.08 -24.97 0.81
CA SER A 65 -2.46 -26.06 0.04
C SER A 65 -3.43 -27.21 -0.29
N GLY A 66 -4.19 -27.66 0.70
CA GLY A 66 -5.19 -28.72 0.50
C GLY A 66 -6.28 -28.30 -0.48
N LEU A 67 -6.73 -27.03 -0.44
CA LEU A 67 -7.75 -26.52 -1.34
C LEU A 67 -7.26 -26.48 -2.80
N PHE A 68 -6.01 -26.10 -3.03
CA PHE A 68 -5.37 -26.15 -4.36
C PHE A 68 -5.23 -27.60 -4.85
N GLN A 69 -4.82 -28.50 -3.96
CA GLN A 69 -4.66 -29.92 -4.27
C GLN A 69 -5.98 -30.56 -4.67
N ASP A 70 -7.04 -30.33 -3.88
CA ASP A 70 -8.38 -30.86 -4.16
C ASP A 70 -8.95 -30.32 -5.47
N THR A 71 -8.77 -29.03 -5.73
CA THR A 71 -9.27 -28.39 -6.93
C THR A 71 -8.56 -28.90 -8.18
N LEU A 72 -7.23 -29.00 -8.15
CA LEU A 72 -6.42 -29.54 -9.24
C LEU A 72 -6.70 -31.03 -9.49
N THR A 73 -6.88 -31.82 -8.42
CA THR A 73 -7.24 -33.24 -8.52
C THR A 73 -8.58 -33.42 -9.23
N LYS A 74 -9.58 -32.60 -8.92
CA LYS A 74 -10.86 -32.60 -9.60
C LYS A 74 -10.76 -32.18 -11.07
N GLN A 75 -9.98 -31.14 -11.35
CA GLN A 75 -9.84 -30.60 -12.71
C GLN A 75 -9.08 -31.54 -13.63
N LEU A 76 -8.02 -32.19 -13.13
CA LEU A 76 -7.17 -33.08 -13.92
C LEU A 76 -7.63 -34.56 -13.86
N SER A 77 -8.57 -34.90 -13.00
CA SER A 77 -9.04 -36.28 -12.75
C SER A 77 -7.90 -37.27 -12.44
N LYS A 78 -6.81 -36.75 -11.83
CA LYS A 78 -5.62 -37.50 -11.40
C LYS A 78 -5.21 -37.05 -10.00
N ASN A 79 -4.50 -37.89 -9.25
CA ASN A 79 -3.91 -37.49 -7.98
C ASN A 79 -2.84 -36.43 -8.20
N VAL A 80 -3.02 -35.24 -7.62
CA VAL A 80 -2.13 -34.10 -7.80
C VAL A 80 -1.44 -33.77 -6.48
N ASP A 81 -0.12 -33.70 -6.50
CA ASP A 81 0.68 -33.10 -5.44
C ASP A 81 1.03 -31.65 -5.85
N VAL A 82 0.82 -30.70 -4.97
CA VAL A 82 1.05 -29.28 -5.27
C VAL A 82 2.32 -28.77 -4.57
N THR A 83 3.18 -28.13 -5.35
CA THR A 83 4.39 -27.46 -4.83
C THR A 83 4.30 -25.97 -5.15
N PHE A 84 4.60 -25.12 -4.18
CA PHE A 84 4.58 -23.66 -4.38
C PHE A 84 5.98 -23.11 -4.52
N VAL A 85 6.21 -22.30 -5.55
CA VAL A 85 7.51 -21.66 -5.83
C VAL A 85 7.34 -20.15 -5.97
N VAL A 86 8.37 -19.39 -5.61
CA VAL A 86 8.39 -17.96 -5.87
C VAL A 86 8.91 -17.75 -7.28
N LYS A 87 8.01 -17.46 -8.20
CA LYS A 87 8.32 -17.08 -9.58
C LYS A 87 7.41 -15.92 -9.97
N ALA A 88 8.02 -14.75 -10.22
CA ALA A 88 7.30 -13.67 -10.86
C ALA A 88 6.86 -14.14 -12.27
N ASN A 89 5.62 -13.88 -12.61
CA ASN A 89 5.08 -14.25 -13.92
C ASN A 89 5.67 -13.33 -15.01
N SER A 90 6.89 -13.63 -15.49
CA SER A 90 7.57 -12.87 -16.53
C SER A 90 6.94 -13.00 -17.92
N LYS A 91 5.77 -13.67 -18.04
CA LYS A 91 5.07 -13.92 -19.31
C LYS A 91 3.55 -13.81 -19.20
N LEU A 92 3.02 -12.82 -18.51
CA LEU A 92 1.72 -12.30 -18.90
C LEU A 92 1.92 -11.33 -20.07
N GLN A 93 2.32 -11.84 -21.22
CA GLN A 93 1.82 -11.31 -22.47
C GLN A 93 0.33 -11.59 -22.44
N ILE A 94 -0.44 -10.57 -22.11
CA ILE A 94 -1.89 -10.55 -22.33
C ILE A 94 -2.11 -10.99 -23.78
N PRO A 95 -2.79 -12.14 -24.07
CA PRO A 95 -3.15 -12.45 -25.44
C PRO A 95 -3.98 -11.27 -25.95
N ASN A 96 -3.58 -10.71 -27.08
CA ASN A 96 -4.35 -9.74 -27.82
C ASN A 96 -5.75 -10.34 -28.12
N TYR A 97 -6.70 -10.14 -27.22
CA TYR A 97 -8.10 -10.21 -27.59
C TYR A 97 -8.40 -8.96 -28.44
N LYS A 98 -8.30 -9.09 -29.74
CA LYS A 98 -9.06 -8.27 -30.68
C LYS A 98 -10.55 -8.60 -30.48
N THR A 99 -11.12 -8.09 -29.43
CA THR A 99 -12.53 -7.81 -29.35
C THR A 99 -12.66 -6.32 -29.63
N GLU A 100 -13.15 -5.99 -30.81
CA GLU A 100 -13.67 -4.69 -31.13
C GLU A 100 -14.82 -4.38 -30.17
N ILE A 101 -14.52 -3.76 -29.05
CA ILE A 101 -15.47 -3.00 -28.26
C ILE A 101 -15.03 -1.54 -28.41
N PRO A 102 -15.80 -0.75 -29.18
CA PRO A 102 -15.50 0.68 -29.28
C PRO A 102 -15.83 1.36 -27.95
N LEU A 103 -15.04 2.33 -27.60
CA LEU A 103 -15.29 3.34 -26.59
C LEU A 103 -15.07 2.94 -25.12
N PHE A 104 -13.83 2.78 -24.74
CA PHE A 104 -13.19 3.46 -23.60
C PHE A 104 -11.70 3.21 -23.75
N GLU A 105 -10.99 4.15 -24.31
CA GLU A 105 -9.53 4.23 -24.20
C GLU A 105 -9.22 4.20 -22.70
N GLN A 106 -8.67 3.09 -22.22
CA GLN A 106 -7.94 3.14 -20.94
C GLN A 106 -6.85 4.21 -21.15
N PRO A 107 -6.81 5.27 -20.36
CA PRO A 107 -5.75 6.25 -20.52
C PRO A 107 -4.45 5.48 -20.37
N LYS A 108 -3.59 5.52 -21.40
CA LYS A 108 -2.19 5.14 -21.28
C LYS A 108 -1.64 6.04 -20.20
N ILE A 109 -1.52 5.52 -18.97
CA ILE A 109 -0.96 6.27 -17.85
C ILE A 109 0.45 6.61 -18.27
N ASN A 110 0.64 7.87 -18.63
CA ASN A 110 1.93 8.37 -19.09
C ASN A 110 2.87 8.38 -17.89
N GLN A 111 3.94 7.61 -17.93
CA GLN A 111 4.91 7.51 -16.84
C GLN A 111 5.46 8.90 -16.45
N ASP A 112 5.55 9.80 -17.40
CA ASP A 112 5.99 11.18 -17.16
C ASP A 112 4.96 11.95 -16.32
N GLU A 113 3.66 11.75 -16.55
CA GLU A 113 2.59 12.37 -15.74
C GLU A 113 2.60 11.87 -14.30
N ILE A 114 2.83 10.57 -14.09
CA ILE A 114 2.99 10.00 -12.75
C ILE A 114 4.21 10.63 -12.07
N ASN A 115 5.35 10.67 -12.73
CA ASN A 115 6.57 11.21 -12.17
C ASN A 115 6.43 12.70 -11.83
N GLU A 116 5.73 13.48 -12.66
CA GLU A 116 5.41 14.88 -12.35
C GLU A 116 4.47 15.01 -11.15
N ALA A 117 3.42 14.19 -11.07
CA ALA A 117 2.48 14.20 -9.95
C ALA A 117 3.19 13.83 -8.64
N VAL A 118 4.06 12.81 -8.66
CA VAL A 118 4.89 12.39 -7.52
C VAL A 118 5.81 13.52 -7.06
N LYS A 119 6.46 14.24 -7.99
CA LYS A 119 7.29 15.40 -7.66
C LYS A 119 6.47 16.55 -7.08
N LYS A 120 5.31 16.87 -7.67
CA LYS A 120 4.40 17.92 -7.16
C LYS A 120 3.87 17.61 -5.77
N ALA A 121 3.65 16.33 -5.46
CA ALA A 121 3.23 15.86 -4.15
C ALA A 121 4.38 15.81 -3.13
N ASN A 122 5.61 16.13 -3.53
CA ASN A 122 6.83 15.99 -2.71
C ASN A 122 7.07 14.56 -2.21
N LEU A 123 6.72 13.55 -3.02
CA LEU A 123 6.93 12.14 -2.68
C LEU A 123 8.30 11.66 -3.17
N ARG A 124 8.92 10.77 -2.40
CA ARG A 124 10.21 10.15 -2.77
C ARG A 124 9.95 8.98 -3.72
N LEU A 125 10.50 9.03 -4.93
CA LEU A 125 10.27 8.06 -6.01
C LEU A 125 10.50 6.59 -5.63
N LEU A 126 11.41 6.32 -4.70
CA LEU A 126 11.78 4.96 -4.29
C LEU A 126 10.94 4.42 -3.13
N PHE A 127 10.06 5.23 -2.55
CA PHE A 127 9.26 4.83 -1.38
C PHE A 127 7.88 4.33 -1.83
N THR A 128 7.87 3.13 -2.40
CA THR A 128 6.67 2.42 -2.88
C THR A 128 6.39 1.19 -2.02
N PHE A 129 5.18 0.65 -2.08
CA PHE A 129 4.84 -0.59 -1.37
C PHE A 129 5.69 -1.78 -1.84
N ASP A 130 6.03 -1.87 -3.13
CA ASP A 130 6.86 -2.95 -3.68
C ASP A 130 8.27 -2.99 -3.08
N LYS A 131 8.76 -1.82 -2.63
CA LYS A 131 10.09 -1.68 -2.01
C LYS A 131 10.04 -1.65 -0.49
N PHE A 132 8.87 -1.92 0.09
CA PHE A 132 8.68 -2.00 1.52
C PHE A 132 8.67 -3.46 1.98
N ALA A 133 9.68 -3.88 2.73
CA ALA A 133 9.74 -5.22 3.31
C ALA A 133 8.70 -5.36 4.43
N VAL A 134 7.94 -6.44 4.42
CA VAL A 134 6.87 -6.72 5.41
C VAL A 134 7.25 -7.92 6.26
N SER A 135 7.06 -7.80 7.58
CA SER A 135 7.17 -8.90 8.55
C SER A 135 6.12 -8.72 9.65
N GLY A 136 6.08 -9.61 10.62
CA GLY A 136 5.17 -9.50 11.77
C GLY A 136 5.28 -8.17 12.53
N SER A 137 6.46 -7.53 12.52
CA SER A 137 6.73 -6.28 13.24
C SER A 137 6.12 -5.02 12.60
N ASN A 138 5.73 -5.07 11.34
CA ASN A 138 5.18 -3.93 10.60
C ASN A 138 3.93 -4.27 9.75
N GLN A 139 3.47 -5.51 9.80
CA GLN A 139 2.36 -6.00 8.97
C GLN A 139 1.07 -5.21 9.20
N MET A 140 0.76 -4.83 10.44
CA MET A 140 -0.46 -4.07 10.75
C MET A 140 -0.40 -2.68 10.14
N ALA A 141 0.74 -1.99 10.26
CA ALA A 141 0.94 -0.68 9.67
C ALA A 141 0.88 -0.71 8.14
N HIS A 142 1.47 -1.74 7.54
CA HIS A 142 1.40 -1.97 6.09
C HIS A 142 -0.04 -2.22 5.61
N ALA A 143 -0.80 -3.09 6.29
CA ALA A 143 -2.20 -3.36 5.95
C ALA A 143 -3.09 -2.12 6.10
N ALA A 144 -2.89 -1.33 7.16
CA ALA A 144 -3.59 -0.06 7.36
C ALA A 144 -3.28 0.95 6.23
N ALA A 145 -2.01 1.07 5.85
CA ALA A 145 -1.57 1.95 4.77
C ALA A 145 -2.18 1.54 3.42
N LEU A 146 -2.24 0.25 3.10
CA LEU A 146 -2.92 -0.26 1.91
C LEU A 146 -4.41 0.08 1.93
N ALA A 147 -5.11 -0.19 3.04
CA ALA A 147 -6.54 0.12 3.17
C ALA A 147 -6.84 1.62 2.98
N VAL A 148 -5.98 2.50 3.52
CA VAL A 148 -6.08 3.95 3.34
C VAL A 148 -5.83 4.34 1.88
N SER A 149 -4.82 3.76 1.24
CA SER A 149 -4.51 4.05 -0.17
C SER A 149 -5.59 3.56 -1.15
N ASP A 150 -6.37 2.55 -0.73
CA ASP A 150 -7.49 2.01 -1.52
C ASP A 150 -8.74 2.87 -1.40
N ASN A 151 -9.02 3.39 -0.20
CA ASN A 151 -10.20 4.20 0.10
C ASN A 151 -9.81 5.42 0.94
N PRO A 152 -9.12 6.42 0.36
CA PRO A 152 -8.66 7.59 1.08
C PRO A 152 -9.85 8.43 1.58
N GLY A 153 -9.70 9.01 2.76
CA GLY A 153 -10.73 9.81 3.43
C GLY A 153 -11.83 9.01 4.12
N VAL A 154 -11.98 7.72 3.79
CA VAL A 154 -13.00 6.82 4.33
C VAL A 154 -12.41 5.83 5.32
N SER A 155 -11.33 5.16 4.95
CA SER A 155 -10.66 4.18 5.81
C SER A 155 -9.65 4.88 6.71
N TYR A 156 -9.82 4.77 8.04
CA TYR A 156 -8.83 5.22 9.03
C TYR A 156 -8.31 6.65 8.82
N ASN A 157 -9.14 7.64 9.10
CA ASN A 157 -8.77 9.05 8.96
C ASN A 157 -8.83 9.82 10.30
N PRO A 158 -7.67 10.26 10.86
CA PRO A 158 -6.31 10.13 10.32
C PRO A 158 -5.73 8.71 10.46
N LEU A 159 -4.72 8.41 9.64
CA LEU A 159 -3.79 7.29 9.93
C LEU A 159 -2.57 7.86 10.64
N PHE A 160 -2.33 7.41 11.87
CA PHE A 160 -1.19 7.83 12.68
C PHE A 160 -0.19 6.67 12.81
N ILE A 161 0.99 6.82 12.21
CA ILE A 161 2.04 5.81 12.18
C ILE A 161 3.15 6.24 13.13
N TYR A 162 3.43 5.46 14.17
CA TYR A 162 4.51 5.79 15.07
C TYR A 162 5.53 4.65 15.21
N GLY A 163 6.71 4.97 15.77
CA GLY A 163 7.78 4.01 15.99
C GLY A 163 9.15 4.65 15.99
N GLY A 164 10.16 3.88 16.31
CA GLY A 164 11.55 4.36 16.43
C GLY A 164 12.11 4.98 15.14
N VAL A 165 13.33 5.51 15.21
CA VAL A 165 14.00 6.06 14.03
C VAL A 165 14.40 4.93 13.08
N GLY A 166 14.23 5.16 11.77
CA GLY A 166 14.68 4.22 10.73
C GLY A 166 13.81 2.99 10.49
N VAL A 167 12.66 2.84 11.17
CA VAL A 167 11.78 1.65 11.02
C VAL A 167 10.93 1.66 9.74
N GLY A 168 10.89 2.75 8.97
CA GLY A 168 10.20 2.83 7.69
C GLY A 168 8.88 3.62 7.69
N LYS A 169 8.56 4.42 8.73
CA LYS A 169 7.35 5.25 8.81
C LYS A 169 7.16 6.16 7.59
N THR A 170 8.19 6.95 7.28
CA THR A 170 8.21 7.86 6.13
C THR A 170 8.04 7.09 4.82
N HIS A 171 8.68 5.92 4.67
CA HIS A 171 8.54 5.08 3.49
C HIS A 171 7.07 4.66 3.31
N LEU A 172 6.44 4.17 4.36
CA LEU A 172 5.06 3.70 4.33
C LEU A 172 4.07 4.84 3.99
N MET A 173 4.26 6.02 4.59
CA MET A 173 3.47 7.22 4.29
C MET A 173 3.59 7.60 2.80
N HIS A 174 4.79 7.63 2.25
CA HIS A 174 5.02 7.94 0.83
C HIS A 174 4.45 6.86 -0.09
N ALA A 175 4.51 5.58 0.29
CA ALA A 175 3.93 4.47 -0.48
C ALA A 175 2.42 4.63 -0.67
N VAL A 176 1.71 5.11 0.36
CA VAL A 176 0.29 5.47 0.24
C VAL A 176 0.08 6.53 -0.84
N GLY A 177 0.87 7.60 -0.82
CA GLY A 177 0.78 8.67 -1.81
C GLY A 177 1.04 8.18 -3.24
N HIS A 178 2.04 7.33 -3.43
CA HIS A 178 2.30 6.69 -4.72
C HIS A 178 1.09 5.91 -5.22
N ASN A 179 0.50 5.05 -4.38
CA ASN A 179 -0.66 4.25 -4.77
C ASN A 179 -1.88 5.12 -5.10
N MET A 180 -2.10 6.22 -4.36
CA MET A 180 -3.15 7.18 -4.66
C MET A 180 -2.93 7.87 -6.02
N ILE A 181 -1.69 8.29 -6.35
CA ILE A 181 -1.34 8.90 -7.65
C ILE A 181 -1.49 7.90 -8.79
N LEU A 182 -1.10 6.63 -8.60
CA LEU A 182 -1.29 5.58 -9.59
C LEU A 182 -2.76 5.36 -9.94
N LYS A 183 -3.66 5.53 -8.97
CA LYS A 183 -5.11 5.43 -9.19
C LYS A 183 -5.70 6.69 -9.82
N ASN A 184 -5.17 7.85 -9.45
CA ASN A 184 -5.63 9.15 -9.95
C ASN A 184 -4.47 10.15 -9.93
N THR A 185 -3.86 10.40 -11.09
CA THR A 185 -2.73 11.35 -11.25
C THR A 185 -3.11 12.80 -10.97
N SER A 186 -4.41 13.14 -10.97
CA SER A 186 -4.92 14.47 -10.64
C SER A 186 -5.10 14.72 -9.14
N SER A 187 -4.88 13.72 -8.29
CA SER A 187 -5.01 13.84 -6.84
C SER A 187 -4.05 14.90 -6.29
N LYS A 188 -4.59 15.81 -5.50
CA LYS A 188 -3.83 16.89 -4.85
C LYS A 188 -3.28 16.39 -3.52
N ILE A 189 -2.11 15.80 -3.57
CA ILE A 189 -1.40 15.26 -2.42
C ILE A 189 -0.24 16.17 -2.06
N LEU A 190 0.01 16.33 -0.76
CA LEU A 190 1.20 17.04 -0.26
C LEU A 190 1.81 16.25 0.90
N ALA A 191 3.09 15.87 0.75
CA ALA A 191 3.88 15.21 1.78
C ALA A 191 4.99 16.18 2.25
N TRP A 192 4.91 16.59 3.51
CA TRP A 192 5.83 17.54 4.12
C TRP A 192 6.26 17.07 5.50
N THR A 193 7.39 17.61 5.98
CA THR A 193 7.76 17.48 7.37
C THR A 193 6.99 18.50 8.22
N ALA A 194 6.84 18.24 9.50
CA ALA A 194 6.27 19.21 10.44
C ALA A 194 7.09 20.52 10.51
N GLU A 195 8.39 20.44 10.22
CA GLU A 195 9.26 21.62 10.15
C GLU A 195 8.97 22.45 8.90
N ASP A 196 8.83 21.80 7.72
CA ASP A 196 8.46 22.49 6.47
C ASP A 196 7.12 23.20 6.62
N PHE A 197 6.12 22.50 7.19
CA PHE A 197 4.83 23.09 7.50
C PHE A 197 4.95 24.31 8.39
N THR A 198 5.72 24.21 9.48
CA THR A 198 5.96 25.32 10.43
C THR A 198 6.62 26.52 9.73
N ASN A 199 7.64 26.26 8.92
CA ASN A 199 8.37 27.31 8.21
C ASN A 199 7.45 28.02 7.20
N ASP A 200 6.64 27.28 6.45
CA ASP A 200 5.65 27.84 5.50
C ASP A 200 4.64 28.76 6.20
N ILE A 201 4.17 28.37 7.38
CA ILE A 201 3.28 29.20 8.20
C ILE A 201 3.98 30.48 8.68
N VAL A 202 5.18 30.37 9.23
CA VAL A 202 5.96 31.51 9.72
C VAL A 202 6.26 32.51 8.59
N ASP A 203 6.69 31.99 7.44
CA ASP A 203 6.98 32.82 6.27
C ASP A 203 5.70 33.46 5.71
N GLY A 204 4.59 32.75 5.70
CA GLY A 204 3.29 33.30 5.32
C GLY A 204 2.82 34.45 6.22
N ILE A 205 3.09 34.36 7.52
CA ILE A 205 2.79 35.45 8.47
C ILE A 205 3.71 36.63 8.22
N ARG A 206 5.03 36.38 8.11
CA ARG A 206 6.04 37.43 7.88
C ARG A 206 5.79 38.21 6.59
N ASN A 207 5.43 37.50 5.52
CA ASN A 207 5.20 38.05 4.20
C ASN A 207 3.74 38.51 3.96
N LYS A 208 2.87 38.38 4.95
CA LYS A 208 1.41 38.67 4.85
C LYS A 208 0.68 37.85 3.77
N THR A 209 1.15 36.63 3.49
CA THR A 209 0.58 35.70 2.49
C THR A 209 -0.13 34.50 3.15
N THR A 210 -0.53 34.63 4.42
CA THR A 210 -1.20 33.55 5.19
C THR A 210 -2.43 32.99 4.48
N ALA A 211 -3.18 33.84 3.74
CA ALA A 211 -4.35 33.39 3.00
C ALA A 211 -3.98 32.42 1.85
N GLU A 212 -2.85 32.63 1.19
CA GLU A 212 -2.35 31.77 0.13
C GLU A 212 -1.86 30.42 0.70
N VAL A 213 -1.13 30.47 1.81
CA VAL A 213 -0.68 29.29 2.54
C VAL A 213 -1.88 28.44 2.98
N ARG A 214 -2.90 29.06 3.59
CA ARG A 214 -4.14 28.37 3.95
C ARG A 214 -4.84 27.74 2.74
N LYS A 215 -4.90 28.45 1.60
CA LYS A 215 -5.51 27.95 0.37
C LYS A 215 -4.76 26.73 -0.18
N LYS A 216 -3.41 26.71 -0.07
CA LYS A 216 -2.55 25.61 -0.48
C LYS A 216 -2.90 24.31 0.26
N TYR A 217 -3.00 24.39 1.60
CA TYR A 217 -3.22 23.19 2.43
C TYR A 217 -4.68 22.72 2.50
N ARG A 218 -5.66 23.64 2.47
CA ARG A 218 -7.05 23.29 2.72
C ARG A 218 -7.80 22.73 1.51
N LYS A 219 -7.15 22.65 0.35
CA LYS A 219 -7.71 22.11 -0.91
C LYS A 219 -7.07 20.79 -1.33
N LEU A 220 -6.44 20.10 -0.40
CA LEU A 220 -5.77 18.83 -0.67
C LEU A 220 -6.75 17.67 -0.55
N ASP A 221 -6.58 16.67 -1.43
CA ASP A 221 -7.23 15.38 -1.33
C ASP A 221 -6.50 14.49 -0.31
N ALA A 222 -5.19 14.73 -0.08
CA ALA A 222 -4.44 14.10 1.00
C ALA A 222 -3.32 15.00 1.54
N LEU A 223 -3.22 15.03 2.87
CA LEU A 223 -2.17 15.75 3.61
C LEU A 223 -1.35 14.75 4.42
N PHE A 224 -0.06 14.67 4.14
CA PHE A 224 0.88 13.80 4.84
C PHE A 224 1.89 14.66 5.58
N ILE A 225 2.01 14.47 6.88
CA ILE A 225 2.99 15.19 7.70
C ILE A 225 3.91 14.19 8.38
N ASP A 226 5.17 14.26 8.00
CA ASP A 226 6.23 13.48 8.62
C ASP A 226 6.71 14.15 9.90
N ASP A 227 7.00 13.33 10.93
CA ASP A 227 7.54 13.75 12.21
C ASP A 227 6.73 14.87 12.89
N ILE A 228 5.41 14.63 13.05
CA ILE A 228 4.46 15.61 13.62
C ILE A 228 4.84 16.10 15.01
N GLN A 229 5.67 15.37 15.76
CA GLN A 229 6.16 15.81 17.07
C GLN A 229 6.92 17.15 17.02
N PHE A 230 7.44 17.55 15.87
CA PHE A 230 8.17 18.82 15.74
C PHE A 230 7.30 20.09 15.71
N ILE A 231 5.96 19.98 15.69
CA ILE A 231 5.08 21.13 15.96
C ILE A 231 4.91 21.39 17.47
N ALA A 232 5.35 20.48 18.32
CA ALA A 232 5.19 20.57 19.77
C ALA A 232 5.82 21.85 20.33
N GLY A 233 5.05 22.58 21.15
CA GLY A 233 5.49 23.86 21.72
C GLY A 233 5.53 25.05 20.76
N LYS A 234 5.02 24.89 19.52
CA LYS A 234 4.91 25.97 18.52
C LYS A 234 3.44 26.34 18.35
N ASP A 235 2.89 27.16 19.24
CA ASP A 235 1.45 27.40 19.37
C ASP A 235 0.81 27.85 18.05
N THR A 236 1.42 28.79 17.34
CA THR A 236 0.91 29.26 16.03
C THR A 236 0.85 28.14 14.98
N ALA A 237 1.86 27.28 14.94
CA ALA A 237 1.88 26.15 14.02
C ALA A 237 0.83 25.10 14.40
N GLN A 238 0.62 24.85 15.69
CA GLN A 238 -0.42 23.94 16.18
C GLN A 238 -1.82 24.45 15.86
N GLU A 239 -2.06 25.75 16.02
CA GLU A 239 -3.34 26.37 15.68
C GLU A 239 -3.64 26.27 14.18
N GLU A 240 -2.70 26.65 13.32
CA GLU A 240 -2.89 26.55 11.87
C GLU A 240 -2.99 25.09 11.38
N PHE A 241 -2.26 24.16 12.02
CA PHE A 241 -2.38 22.75 11.74
C PHE A 241 -3.77 22.22 12.12
N PHE A 242 -4.30 22.59 13.28
CA PHE A 242 -5.66 22.21 13.70
C PHE A 242 -6.71 22.63 12.68
N HIS A 243 -6.64 23.88 12.20
CA HIS A 243 -7.56 24.38 11.18
C HIS A 243 -7.38 23.68 9.83
N THR A 244 -6.16 23.40 9.44
CA THR A 244 -5.83 22.67 8.21
C THR A 244 -6.34 21.24 8.26
N PHE A 245 -6.07 20.53 9.36
CA PHE A 245 -6.55 19.18 9.61
C PHE A 245 -8.09 19.10 9.46
N ASN A 246 -8.81 19.97 10.17
CA ASN A 246 -10.28 20.00 10.09
C ASN A 246 -10.76 20.32 8.68
N ALA A 247 -10.15 21.24 7.97
CA ALA A 247 -10.53 21.59 6.61
C ALA A 247 -10.36 20.42 5.64
N VAL A 248 -9.21 19.72 5.70
CA VAL A 248 -8.94 18.56 4.85
C VAL A 248 -9.90 17.41 5.16
N THR A 249 -10.07 17.05 6.43
CA THR A 249 -10.95 15.94 6.82
C THR A 249 -12.42 16.22 6.54
N SER A 250 -12.88 17.46 6.74
CA SER A 250 -14.27 17.86 6.44
C SER A 250 -14.56 17.89 4.94
N ALA A 251 -13.53 18.07 4.10
CA ALA A 251 -13.66 17.96 2.65
C ALA A 251 -13.57 16.51 2.13
N GLY A 252 -13.45 15.51 3.03
CA GLY A 252 -13.27 14.11 2.67
C GLY A 252 -11.82 13.73 2.32
N GLY A 253 -10.88 14.64 2.54
CA GLY A 253 -9.45 14.37 2.29
C GLY A 253 -8.82 13.49 3.38
N GLN A 254 -7.79 12.73 3.01
CA GLN A 254 -7.04 11.87 3.91
C GLN A 254 -5.95 12.63 4.65
N VAL A 255 -5.79 12.34 5.94
CA VAL A 255 -4.62 12.79 6.71
C VAL A 255 -3.80 11.59 7.15
N ILE A 256 -2.47 11.66 6.93
CA ILE A 256 -1.50 10.68 7.44
C ILE A 256 -0.43 11.44 8.23
N LEU A 257 -0.15 10.94 9.42
CA LEU A 257 0.84 11.52 10.32
C LEU A 257 1.85 10.46 10.71
N THR A 258 3.12 10.83 10.75
CA THR A 258 4.15 9.99 11.37
C THR A 258 4.72 10.65 12.63
N SER A 259 5.24 9.83 13.54
CA SER A 259 5.87 10.29 14.78
C SER A 259 6.86 9.27 15.32
N ASP A 260 7.78 9.71 16.19
CA ASP A 260 8.63 8.80 16.97
C ASP A 260 7.90 8.20 18.18
N LYS A 261 6.74 8.77 18.58
CA LYS A 261 5.96 8.40 19.77
C LYS A 261 4.47 8.39 19.48
N PRO A 262 3.67 7.64 20.24
CA PRO A 262 2.22 7.70 20.16
C PRO A 262 1.71 9.10 20.57
N PRO A 263 0.51 9.52 20.11
CA PRO A 263 -0.04 10.87 20.39
C PRO A 263 -0.10 11.23 21.87
N THR A 264 -0.32 10.25 22.74
CA THR A 264 -0.40 10.43 24.21
C THR A 264 0.91 10.89 24.83
N GLU A 265 2.04 10.47 24.26
CA GLU A 265 3.38 10.72 24.79
C GLU A 265 4.06 11.96 24.19
N ILE A 266 3.46 12.58 23.17
CA ILE A 266 4.00 13.82 22.62
C ILE A 266 3.74 14.96 23.61
N ALA A 267 4.82 15.43 24.27
CA ALA A 267 4.72 16.57 25.18
C ALA A 267 4.44 17.88 24.42
N LYS A 268 3.82 18.85 25.08
CA LYS A 268 3.53 20.21 24.55
C LYS A 268 2.72 20.22 23.25
N ILE A 269 1.90 19.19 23.01
CA ILE A 269 0.84 19.21 21.99
C ILE A 269 -0.48 19.59 22.67
N GLU A 270 -1.22 20.47 22.04
CA GLU A 270 -2.53 20.90 22.51
C GLU A 270 -3.53 19.71 22.62
N PRO A 271 -4.35 19.66 23.68
CA PRO A 271 -5.29 18.56 23.90
C PRO A 271 -6.24 18.32 22.70
N ARG A 272 -6.67 19.40 22.04
CA ARG A 272 -7.55 19.30 20.86
C ARG A 272 -6.89 18.58 19.68
N LEU A 273 -5.56 18.77 19.47
CA LEU A 273 -4.81 18.04 18.45
C LEU A 273 -4.60 16.58 18.82
N LYS A 274 -4.28 16.30 20.10
CA LYS A 274 -4.18 14.90 20.58
C LYS A 274 -5.48 14.14 20.30
N THR A 275 -6.63 14.73 20.60
CA THR A 275 -7.93 14.13 20.31
C THR A 275 -8.12 13.85 18.82
N ARG A 276 -7.70 14.77 17.95
CA ARG A 276 -7.77 14.58 16.49
C ARG A 276 -6.84 13.46 16.01
N PHE A 277 -5.62 13.36 16.54
CA PHE A 277 -4.68 12.30 16.19
C PHE A 277 -5.21 10.92 16.62
N GLN A 278 -5.96 10.86 17.70
CA GLN A 278 -6.56 9.64 18.24
C GLN A 278 -7.91 9.27 17.60
N ALA A 279 -8.50 10.15 16.79
CA ALA A 279 -9.83 9.90 16.20
C ALA A 279 -9.84 8.82 15.12
N GLY A 280 -8.68 8.52 14.52
CA GLY A 280 -8.51 7.50 13.49
C GLY A 280 -7.80 6.25 14.00
N LEU A 281 -6.99 5.65 13.13
CA LEU A 281 -6.20 4.47 13.48
C LEU A 281 -4.76 4.87 13.85
N ILE A 282 -4.32 4.40 15.00
CA ILE A 282 -2.93 4.53 15.46
C ILE A 282 -2.27 3.16 15.31
N VAL A 283 -1.16 3.12 14.57
CA VAL A 283 -0.39 1.89 14.34
C VAL A 283 1.08 2.12 14.68
N ASP A 284 1.70 1.11 15.30
CA ASP A 284 3.13 1.13 15.53
C ASP A 284 3.90 0.40 14.42
N VAL A 285 5.12 0.85 14.20
CA VAL A 285 6.12 0.15 13.41
C VAL A 285 7.27 -0.17 14.35
N SER A 286 7.35 -1.43 14.74
CA SER A 286 8.38 -1.89 15.67
C SER A 286 9.76 -2.01 15.00
N GLN A 287 10.80 -2.17 15.82
CA GLN A 287 12.15 -2.38 15.30
C GLN A 287 12.21 -3.66 14.44
N PRO A 288 12.91 -3.61 13.29
CA PRO A 288 13.01 -4.76 12.42
C PRO A 288 13.77 -5.90 13.09
N ASP A 289 13.16 -7.09 13.08
CA ASP A 289 13.82 -8.32 13.46
C ASP A 289 14.91 -8.74 12.45
N PHE A 290 15.58 -9.85 12.70
CA PHE A 290 16.64 -10.33 11.81
C PHE A 290 16.12 -10.65 10.40
N GLU A 291 14.93 -11.25 10.30
CA GLU A 291 14.34 -11.65 9.03
C GLU A 291 13.98 -10.42 8.20
N LEU A 292 13.36 -9.42 8.83
CA LEU A 292 13.02 -8.17 8.16
C LEU A 292 14.27 -7.41 7.70
N ARG A 293 15.32 -7.36 8.52
CA ARG A 293 16.59 -6.73 8.11
C ARG A 293 17.19 -7.42 6.90
N SER A 294 17.17 -8.76 6.87
CA SER A 294 17.65 -9.54 5.73
C SER A 294 16.85 -9.25 4.46
N ALA A 295 15.51 -9.19 4.57
CA ALA A 295 14.63 -8.85 3.44
C ALA A 295 14.86 -7.41 2.95
N ILE A 296 15.06 -6.45 3.85
CA ILE A 296 15.38 -5.06 3.48
C ILE A 296 16.68 -4.98 2.67
N VAL A 297 17.72 -5.72 3.07
CA VAL A 297 18.99 -5.75 2.34
C VAL A 297 18.78 -6.32 0.94
N GLN A 298 18.03 -7.41 0.81
CA GLN A 298 17.74 -8.04 -0.49
C GLN A 298 16.95 -7.11 -1.45
N ILE A 299 16.02 -6.31 -0.92
CA ILE A 299 15.22 -5.37 -1.74
C ILE A 299 16.07 -4.17 -2.18
N LYS A 300 17.11 -3.80 -1.40
CA LYS A 300 17.93 -2.61 -1.66
C LYS A 300 19.24 -2.92 -2.40
N ALA A 301 19.64 -4.18 -2.50
CA ALA A 301 20.81 -4.63 -3.25
C ALA A 301 20.48 -4.78 -4.74
#